data_f019258b816ce032d6a0429017005e02
#
_entry.id   f019258b816ce032d6a0429017005e02
#
_cell.length_a   1.000
_cell.length_b   1.000
_cell.length_c   1.000
_cell.angle_alpha   90.00
_cell.angle_beta   90.00
_cell.angle_gamma   90.00
#
_symmetry.space_group_name_H-M   'P 1'
#
loop_
_entity.id
_entity.type
_entity.pdbx_description
1 polymer ?
#
loop_
_entity_poly.entity_id
_entity_poly.type
_entity_poly.pdbx_seq_one_letter_code
_entity_poly.pdbx_strand_id
1 'polypeptide(L)'
;MKSLLKKIVPRFVLSWYHLGWAFFGALIYGFPARKMTVVGVTGTDGKSTTTEMISRIFTEAGYKTCSTSSVWFQVGDKKEKNHLKMGMPGRMFLQKFLRDAQKEGCTHAIIEVSSEGILQNRHKFLNFHTAVITNLSPEHIERHGSFEKYRAEKQKLFHLAKQVHVVNGDDEHAKHFLQFSAQETYVYGLQKAPSLPDITKYTSSLS
;
A
#
# COMPACT_ATOMS: atom_id res chain seq x y z
N MET A 1 -19.14 14.30 20.54
CA MET A 1 -18.31 13.58 21.54
C MET A 1 -16.98 13.03 20.95
N LYS A 2 -16.96 12.35 19.79
CA LYS A 2 -15.71 11.83 19.18
C LYS A 2 -14.68 12.90 18.74
N SER A 3 -15.10 14.12 18.43
CA SER A 3 -14.17 15.21 17.99
C SER A 3 -13.44 15.89 19.15
N LEU A 4 -14.06 15.98 20.31
CA LEU A 4 -13.44 16.56 21.52
C LEU A 4 -12.36 15.62 22.11
N LEU A 5 -12.60 14.31 22.13
CA LEU A 5 -11.63 13.33 22.60
C LEU A 5 -10.33 13.34 21.77
N LYS A 6 -10.42 13.57 20.44
CA LYS A 6 -9.24 13.67 19.57
C LYS A 6 -8.35 14.90 19.85
N LYS A 7 -8.86 15.94 20.48
CA LYS A 7 -8.08 17.15 20.85
C LYS A 7 -7.31 16.98 22.16
N ILE A 8 -7.72 16.05 23.02
CA ILE A 8 -7.17 15.88 24.38
C ILE A 8 -6.13 14.75 24.43
N VAL A 9 -6.25 13.74 23.57
CA VAL A 9 -5.35 12.58 23.57
C VAL A 9 -4.08 12.90 22.77
N PRO A 10 -2.89 12.81 23.36
CA PRO A 10 -1.62 13.00 22.66
C PRO A 10 -1.48 12.04 21.46
N ARG A 11 -0.88 12.51 20.37
CA ARG A 11 -0.74 11.73 19.13
C ARG A 11 -0.02 10.40 19.32
N PHE A 12 0.94 10.33 20.24
CA PHE A 12 1.65 9.08 20.52
C PHE A 12 0.74 8.02 21.16
N VAL A 13 -0.15 8.39 22.10
CA VAL A 13 -1.13 7.48 22.72
C VAL A 13 -2.08 6.92 21.66
N LEU A 14 -2.54 7.78 20.77
CA LEU A 14 -3.39 7.35 19.64
C LEU A 14 -2.65 6.40 18.70
N SER A 15 -1.37 6.62 18.44
CA SER A 15 -0.53 5.73 17.63
C SER A 15 -0.36 4.35 18.28
N TRP A 16 -0.09 4.29 19.59
CA TRP A 16 -0.02 3.03 20.35
C TRP A 16 -1.34 2.27 20.35
N TYR A 17 -2.45 2.97 20.55
CA TYR A 17 -3.79 2.39 20.42
C TYR A 17 -4.02 1.77 19.04
N HIS A 18 -3.64 2.49 17.98
CA HIS A 18 -3.74 2.01 16.62
C HIS A 18 -2.85 0.80 16.34
N LEU A 19 -1.63 0.82 16.86
CA LEU A 19 -0.68 -0.30 16.74
C LEU A 19 -1.18 -1.53 17.49
N GLY A 20 -1.70 -1.36 18.72
CA GLY A 20 -2.28 -2.46 19.51
C GLY A 20 -3.40 -3.17 18.75
N TRP A 21 -4.36 -2.43 18.20
CA TRP A 21 -5.43 -3.01 17.40
C TRP A 21 -4.94 -3.68 16.11
N ALA A 22 -3.89 -3.17 15.48
CA ALA A 22 -3.29 -3.81 14.31
C ALA A 22 -2.63 -5.14 14.71
N PHE A 23 -1.93 -5.19 15.84
CA PHE A 23 -1.32 -6.39 16.37
C PHE A 23 -2.36 -7.45 16.77
N PHE A 24 -3.39 -7.06 17.54
CA PHE A 24 -4.47 -7.97 17.94
C PHE A 24 -5.21 -8.53 16.71
N GLY A 25 -5.48 -7.71 15.71
CA GLY A 25 -6.06 -8.19 14.46
C GLY A 25 -5.17 -9.21 13.76
N ALA A 26 -3.88 -8.93 13.64
CA ALA A 26 -2.93 -9.86 13.03
C ALA A 26 -2.84 -11.17 13.83
N LEU A 27 -2.81 -11.09 15.16
CA LEU A 27 -2.73 -12.25 16.04
C LEU A 27 -4.00 -13.13 15.93
N ILE A 28 -5.18 -12.55 16.05
CA ILE A 28 -6.47 -13.26 15.98
C ILE A 28 -6.62 -14.00 14.64
N TYR A 29 -6.21 -13.35 13.55
CA TYR A 29 -6.32 -13.93 12.20
C TYR A 29 -5.07 -14.69 11.75
N GLY A 30 -4.06 -14.89 12.62
CA GLY A 30 -2.89 -15.73 12.39
C GLY A 30 -1.91 -15.15 11.36
N PHE A 31 -1.75 -13.81 11.32
CA PHE A 31 -0.81 -13.12 10.42
C PHE A 31 -0.95 -13.54 8.95
N PRO A 32 -2.14 -13.44 8.35
CA PRO A 32 -2.42 -14.01 7.03
C PRO A 32 -1.50 -13.47 5.93
N ALA A 33 -1.11 -12.20 6.01
CA ALA A 33 -0.21 -11.55 5.04
C ALA A 33 1.17 -12.22 4.93
N ARG A 34 1.63 -12.98 5.94
CA ARG A 34 2.92 -13.69 5.88
C ARG A 34 2.94 -14.84 4.88
N LYS A 35 1.76 -15.31 4.47
CA LYS A 35 1.58 -16.44 3.55
C LYS A 35 1.14 -15.97 2.16
N MET A 36 1.23 -14.69 1.89
CA MET A 36 0.79 -14.06 0.64
C MET A 36 1.86 -13.10 0.13
N THR A 37 1.96 -12.96 -1.19
CA THR A 37 2.71 -11.86 -1.80
C THR A 37 1.84 -10.62 -1.77
N VAL A 38 2.23 -9.62 -0.98
CA VAL A 38 1.44 -8.41 -0.79
C VAL A 38 2.02 -7.25 -1.59
N VAL A 39 1.23 -6.72 -2.50
CA VAL A 39 1.53 -5.52 -3.30
C VAL A 39 0.79 -4.34 -2.72
N GLY A 40 1.52 -3.31 -2.32
CA GLY A 40 0.95 -2.05 -1.86
C GLY A 40 0.98 -1.00 -2.96
N VAL A 41 -0.17 -0.42 -3.29
CA VAL A 41 -0.30 0.64 -4.30
C VAL A 41 -0.64 1.95 -3.61
N THR A 42 0.25 2.93 -3.70
CA THR A 42 0.04 4.28 -3.15
C THR A 42 0.14 5.34 -4.24
N GLY A 43 -0.20 6.57 -3.91
CA GLY A 43 -0.20 7.72 -4.82
C GLY A 43 -1.28 8.72 -4.45
N THR A 44 -1.37 9.82 -5.16
CA THR A 44 -2.48 10.78 -5.02
C THR A 44 -3.66 10.28 -5.84
N ASP A 45 -3.48 10.05 -7.12
CA ASP A 45 -4.50 9.59 -8.06
C ASP A 45 -4.16 8.22 -8.66
N GLY A 46 -5.16 7.56 -9.26
CA GLY A 46 -4.98 6.32 -10.00
C GLY A 46 -4.77 5.05 -9.15
N LYS A 47 -4.71 5.15 -7.83
CA LYS A 47 -4.48 4.00 -6.92
C LYS A 47 -5.44 2.84 -7.16
N SER A 48 -6.76 3.11 -7.14
CA SER A 48 -7.79 2.07 -7.31
C SER A 48 -7.73 1.43 -8.69
N THR A 49 -7.49 2.24 -9.72
CA THR A 49 -7.34 1.75 -11.11
C THR A 49 -6.11 0.86 -11.23
N THR A 50 -4.96 1.30 -10.71
CA THR A 50 -3.72 0.52 -10.73
C THR A 50 -3.87 -0.78 -9.92
N THR A 51 -4.53 -0.72 -8.74
CA THR A 51 -4.83 -1.92 -7.95
C THR A 51 -5.66 -2.93 -8.74
N GLU A 52 -6.68 -2.47 -9.45
CA GLU A 52 -7.51 -3.31 -10.32
C GLU A 52 -6.72 -3.91 -11.48
N MET A 53 -5.91 -3.09 -12.17
CA MET A 53 -5.08 -3.55 -13.30
C MET A 53 -4.09 -4.63 -12.85
N ILE A 54 -3.36 -4.41 -11.75
CA ILE A 54 -2.42 -5.39 -11.22
C ILE A 54 -3.16 -6.67 -10.83
N SER A 55 -4.31 -6.57 -10.16
CA SER A 55 -5.10 -7.73 -9.78
C SER A 55 -5.52 -8.55 -10.99
N ARG A 56 -5.98 -7.93 -12.06
CA ARG A 56 -6.36 -8.60 -13.32
C ARG A 56 -5.17 -9.27 -14.00
N ILE A 57 -4.03 -8.57 -14.11
CA ILE A 57 -2.81 -9.12 -14.72
C ILE A 57 -2.38 -10.38 -13.98
N PHE A 58 -2.34 -10.37 -12.65
CA PHE A 58 -2.01 -11.57 -11.89
C PHE A 58 -3.04 -12.69 -12.03
N THR A 59 -4.33 -12.34 -12.12
CA THR A 59 -5.39 -13.35 -12.34
C THR A 59 -5.25 -14.01 -13.71
N GLU A 60 -5.02 -13.24 -14.77
CA GLU A 60 -4.77 -13.76 -16.12
C GLU A 60 -3.48 -14.58 -16.20
N ALA A 61 -2.48 -14.26 -15.37
CA ALA A 61 -1.27 -15.06 -15.23
C ALA A 61 -1.46 -16.35 -14.39
N GLY A 62 -2.69 -16.66 -13.98
CA GLY A 62 -3.05 -17.89 -13.26
C GLY A 62 -2.91 -17.81 -11.73
N TYR A 63 -2.62 -16.64 -11.17
CA TYR A 63 -2.57 -16.48 -9.72
C TYR A 63 -3.96 -16.19 -9.15
N LYS A 64 -4.32 -16.84 -8.05
CA LYS A 64 -5.54 -16.49 -7.32
C LYS A 64 -5.28 -15.26 -6.46
N THR A 65 -5.97 -14.15 -6.76
CA THR A 65 -5.74 -12.84 -6.18
C THR A 65 -6.85 -12.40 -5.24
N CYS A 66 -6.52 -11.50 -4.31
CA CYS A 66 -7.49 -10.66 -3.64
C CYS A 66 -7.05 -9.20 -3.70
N SER A 67 -7.99 -8.27 -3.70
CA SER A 67 -7.67 -6.85 -3.75
C SER A 67 -8.60 -5.99 -2.90
N THR A 68 -8.05 -4.88 -2.37
CA THR A 68 -8.83 -3.84 -1.69
C THR A 68 -8.55 -2.49 -2.33
N SER A 69 -9.61 -1.80 -2.72
CA SER A 69 -9.55 -0.43 -3.23
C SER A 69 -10.67 0.41 -2.62
N SER A 70 -10.67 1.72 -2.88
CA SER A 70 -11.77 2.59 -2.45
C SER A 70 -13.09 2.28 -3.19
N VAL A 71 -13.04 1.52 -4.26
CA VAL A 71 -14.19 1.18 -5.12
C VAL A 71 -14.69 -0.25 -4.88
N TRP A 72 -13.77 -1.23 -4.76
CA TRP A 72 -14.09 -2.65 -4.71
C TRP A 72 -13.26 -3.41 -3.67
N PHE A 73 -13.87 -4.48 -3.15
CA PHE A 73 -13.19 -5.62 -2.53
C PHE A 73 -13.31 -6.81 -3.46
N GLN A 74 -12.23 -7.55 -3.66
CA GLN A 74 -12.23 -8.76 -4.50
C GLN A 74 -11.52 -9.90 -3.78
N VAL A 75 -12.08 -11.12 -3.87
CA VAL A 75 -11.47 -12.37 -3.40
C VAL A 75 -11.71 -13.42 -4.50
N GLY A 76 -10.66 -13.80 -5.22
CA GLY A 76 -10.80 -14.61 -6.43
C GLY A 76 -11.77 -13.95 -7.41
N ASP A 77 -12.77 -14.69 -7.84
CA ASP A 77 -13.78 -14.20 -8.80
C ASP A 77 -14.91 -13.39 -8.16
N LYS A 78 -15.00 -13.40 -6.82
CA LYS A 78 -16.01 -12.66 -6.08
C LYS A 78 -15.60 -11.21 -5.92
N LYS A 79 -16.39 -10.28 -6.45
CA LYS A 79 -16.15 -8.85 -6.40
C LYS A 79 -17.35 -8.12 -5.81
N GLU A 80 -17.11 -7.32 -4.78
CA GLU A 80 -18.13 -6.57 -4.05
C GLU A 80 -17.78 -5.08 -4.00
N LYS A 81 -18.82 -4.23 -4.10
CA LYS A 81 -18.63 -2.79 -3.99
C LYS A 81 -18.18 -2.40 -2.60
N ASN A 82 -17.17 -1.55 -2.52
CA ASN A 82 -16.69 -1.04 -1.24
C ASN A 82 -17.57 0.10 -0.73
N HIS A 83 -18.55 -0.23 0.11
CA HIS A 83 -19.42 0.75 0.75
C HIS A 83 -18.70 1.61 1.80
N LEU A 84 -17.51 1.21 2.28
CA LEU A 84 -16.72 1.98 3.24
C LEU A 84 -15.99 3.15 2.58
N LYS A 85 -15.88 3.17 1.26
CA LYS A 85 -15.16 4.19 0.46
C LYS A 85 -13.73 4.45 0.97
N MET A 86 -13.08 3.43 1.50
CA MET A 86 -11.72 3.47 2.04
C MET A 86 -10.87 2.40 1.36
N GLY A 87 -9.83 2.80 0.62
CA GLY A 87 -8.92 1.86 -0.04
C GLY A 87 -8.20 0.94 0.95
N MET A 88 -7.90 1.48 2.13
CA MET A 88 -7.31 0.73 3.23
C MET A 88 -8.28 0.72 4.43
N PRO A 89 -9.15 -0.28 4.56
CA PRO A 89 -10.14 -0.37 5.62
C PRO A 89 -9.51 -0.60 7.01
N GLY A 90 -10.35 -0.66 8.03
CA GLY A 90 -9.90 -0.81 9.43
C GLY A 90 -9.00 -2.03 9.65
N ARG A 91 -8.11 -1.95 10.64
CA ARG A 91 -7.05 -2.94 10.91
C ARG A 91 -7.58 -4.36 11.08
N MET A 92 -8.60 -4.53 11.91
CA MET A 92 -9.25 -5.85 12.12
C MET A 92 -9.91 -6.36 10.84
N PHE A 93 -10.61 -5.48 10.11
CA PHE A 93 -11.25 -5.82 8.85
C PHE A 93 -10.22 -6.31 7.83
N LEU A 94 -9.10 -5.59 7.67
CA LEU A 94 -8.09 -5.95 6.68
C LEU A 94 -7.43 -7.30 7.00
N GLN A 95 -7.12 -7.57 8.27
CA GLN A 95 -6.58 -8.87 8.67
C GLN A 95 -7.61 -10.00 8.46
N LYS A 96 -8.89 -9.76 8.78
CA LYS A 96 -9.96 -10.71 8.50
C LYS A 96 -10.10 -10.96 7.00
N PHE A 97 -10.14 -9.91 6.19
CA PHE A 97 -10.22 -9.99 4.73
C PHE A 97 -9.11 -10.85 4.15
N LEU A 98 -7.86 -10.61 4.55
CA LEU A 98 -6.72 -11.41 4.10
C LEU A 98 -6.79 -12.86 4.57
N ARG A 99 -7.29 -13.12 5.78
CA ARG A 99 -7.50 -14.48 6.28
C ARG A 99 -8.57 -15.22 5.47
N ASP A 100 -9.67 -14.55 5.14
CA ASP A 100 -10.75 -15.15 4.35
C ASP A 100 -10.27 -15.39 2.91
N ALA A 101 -9.54 -14.45 2.32
CA ALA A 101 -8.90 -14.62 1.01
C ALA A 101 -7.89 -15.78 1.00
N GLN A 102 -7.09 -15.94 2.05
CA GLN A 102 -6.16 -17.06 2.19
C GLN A 102 -6.90 -18.41 2.24
N LYS A 103 -8.02 -18.49 2.96
CA LYS A 103 -8.86 -19.70 3.02
C LYS A 103 -9.45 -20.05 1.64
N GLU A 104 -9.78 -19.05 0.85
CA GLU A 104 -10.22 -19.21 -0.54
C GLU A 104 -9.06 -19.55 -1.50
N GLY A 105 -7.83 -19.67 -0.99
CA GLY A 105 -6.65 -20.05 -1.77
C GLY A 105 -5.95 -18.89 -2.51
N CYS A 106 -6.26 -17.62 -2.16
CA CYS A 106 -5.53 -16.49 -2.73
C CYS A 106 -4.07 -16.49 -2.25
N THR A 107 -3.15 -16.34 -3.20
CA THR A 107 -1.70 -16.26 -2.96
C THR A 107 -1.15 -14.85 -3.08
N HIS A 108 -1.85 -13.95 -3.75
CA HIS A 108 -1.47 -12.56 -3.98
C HIS A 108 -2.54 -11.61 -3.46
N ALA A 109 -2.10 -10.56 -2.75
CA ALA A 109 -2.98 -9.52 -2.23
C ALA A 109 -2.54 -8.15 -2.76
N ILE A 110 -3.42 -7.46 -3.48
CA ILE A 110 -3.16 -6.12 -4.02
C ILE A 110 -3.95 -5.12 -3.18
N ILE A 111 -3.26 -4.25 -2.46
CA ILE A 111 -3.84 -3.37 -1.45
C ILE A 111 -3.62 -1.92 -1.83
N GLU A 112 -4.71 -1.17 -1.99
CA GLU A 112 -4.64 0.28 -2.09
C GLU A 112 -4.23 0.87 -0.74
N VAL A 113 -3.09 1.58 -0.71
CA VAL A 113 -2.50 2.12 0.51
C VAL A 113 -2.67 3.64 0.54
N SER A 114 -3.56 4.10 1.41
CA SER A 114 -3.78 5.54 1.63
C SER A 114 -2.85 6.11 2.70
N SER A 115 -2.50 7.38 2.59
CA SER A 115 -1.69 8.09 3.61
C SER A 115 -2.35 8.09 4.99
N GLU A 116 -3.67 8.18 5.05
CA GLU A 116 -4.42 8.06 6.30
C GLU A 116 -4.34 6.63 6.89
N GLY A 117 -4.37 5.62 6.03
CA GLY A 117 -4.19 4.22 6.45
C GLY A 117 -2.83 4.01 7.10
N ILE A 118 -1.79 4.62 6.53
CA ILE A 118 -0.43 4.59 7.08
C ILE A 118 -0.37 5.35 8.41
N LEU A 119 -0.90 6.57 8.47
CA LEU A 119 -0.93 7.39 9.68
C LEU A 119 -1.63 6.67 10.84
N GLN A 120 -2.64 5.86 10.55
CA GLN A 120 -3.38 5.07 11.53
C GLN A 120 -2.81 3.66 11.74
N ASN A 121 -1.59 3.37 11.33
CA ASN A 121 -0.94 2.06 11.47
C ASN A 121 -1.72 0.88 10.85
N ARG A 122 -2.61 1.12 9.87
CA ARG A 122 -3.38 0.04 9.21
C ARG A 122 -2.49 -0.85 8.34
N HIS A 123 -1.36 -0.33 7.88
CA HIS A 123 -0.34 -1.01 7.07
C HIS A 123 0.52 -1.99 7.87
N LYS A 124 0.48 -1.92 9.21
CA LYS A 124 1.30 -2.78 10.06
C LYS A 124 0.87 -4.25 9.95
N PHE A 125 1.86 -5.14 9.99
CA PHE A 125 1.70 -6.59 9.88
C PHE A 125 1.16 -7.10 8.53
N LEU A 126 1.23 -6.26 7.46
CA LEU A 126 0.84 -6.67 6.12
C LEU A 126 1.99 -7.26 5.30
N ASN A 127 3.23 -7.11 5.76
CA ASN A 127 4.41 -7.72 5.16
C ASN A 127 4.51 -7.44 3.64
N PHE A 128 4.54 -6.16 3.26
CA PHE A 128 4.59 -5.77 1.85
C PHE A 128 5.84 -6.30 1.16
N HIS A 129 5.63 -7.05 0.08
CA HIS A 129 6.65 -7.50 -0.85
C HIS A 129 7.00 -6.38 -1.84
N THR A 130 5.98 -5.74 -2.40
CA THR A 130 6.11 -4.74 -3.46
C THR A 130 5.45 -3.43 -3.05
N ALA A 131 6.13 -2.31 -3.30
CA ALA A 131 5.59 -0.96 -3.20
C ALA A 131 5.49 -0.32 -4.58
N VAL A 132 4.31 0.21 -4.91
CA VAL A 132 4.03 0.92 -6.16
C VAL A 132 3.61 2.34 -5.84
N ILE A 133 4.20 3.34 -6.53
CA ILE A 133 3.74 4.74 -6.52
C ILE A 133 3.22 5.13 -7.89
N THR A 134 1.98 5.64 -7.94
CA THR A 134 1.36 6.11 -9.18
C THR A 134 1.78 7.54 -9.50
N ASN A 135 1.60 8.45 -8.56
CA ASN A 135 1.96 9.87 -8.65
C ASN A 135 1.89 10.52 -7.26
N LEU A 136 2.42 11.73 -7.16
CA LEU A 136 2.33 12.54 -5.95
C LEU A 136 2.03 14.00 -6.30
N SER A 137 0.87 14.48 -5.89
CA SER A 137 0.48 15.89 -5.97
C SER A 137 -0.02 16.41 -4.62
N PRO A 138 -0.02 17.72 -4.39
CA PRO A 138 -0.53 18.32 -3.15
C PRO A 138 -2.01 18.00 -2.92
N GLU A 139 -2.29 17.12 -1.96
CA GLU A 139 -3.64 16.74 -1.55
C GLU A 139 -3.69 16.49 -0.05
N HIS A 140 -4.84 16.68 0.57
CA HIS A 140 -5.06 16.41 2.00
C HIS A 140 -4.07 17.10 2.98
N ILE A 141 -3.52 18.24 2.59
CA ILE A 141 -2.52 19.00 3.38
C ILE A 141 -3.07 19.34 4.77
N GLU A 142 -4.37 19.68 4.86
CA GLU A 142 -5.03 19.99 6.14
C GLU A 142 -4.93 18.86 7.18
N ARG A 143 -4.91 17.60 6.73
CA ARG A 143 -4.83 16.42 7.62
C ARG A 143 -3.40 16.09 8.02
N HIS A 144 -2.45 16.34 7.15
CA HIS A 144 -1.04 16.03 7.36
C HIS A 144 -0.25 17.22 7.91
N GLY A 145 -0.73 18.45 7.71
CA GLY A 145 -0.12 19.70 8.14
C GLY A 145 0.90 20.28 7.18
N SER A 146 1.48 19.45 6.27
CA SER A 146 2.28 19.92 5.12
C SER A 146 2.37 18.83 4.05
N PHE A 147 2.79 19.23 2.84
CA PHE A 147 3.02 18.31 1.73
C PHE A 147 4.18 17.34 2.03
N GLU A 148 5.25 17.81 2.67
CA GLU A 148 6.39 16.99 3.06
C GLU A 148 5.96 15.85 4.01
N LYS A 149 5.09 16.14 4.98
CA LYS A 149 4.54 15.13 5.88
C LYS A 149 3.64 14.14 5.15
N TYR A 150 2.83 14.60 4.22
CA TYR A 150 2.01 13.75 3.37
C TYR A 150 2.87 12.80 2.52
N ARG A 151 3.93 13.33 1.87
CA ARG A 151 4.92 12.55 1.15
C ARG A 151 5.60 11.53 2.07
N ALA A 152 6.08 11.97 3.23
CA ALA A 152 6.75 11.10 4.21
C ALA A 152 5.86 9.93 4.66
N GLU A 153 4.55 10.12 4.79
CA GLU A 153 3.64 9.01 5.09
C GLU A 153 3.66 7.96 3.96
N LYS A 154 3.58 8.37 2.69
CA LYS A 154 3.62 7.41 1.57
C LYS A 154 4.98 6.71 1.45
N GLN A 155 6.07 7.40 1.73
CA GLN A 155 7.43 6.85 1.72
C GLN A 155 7.60 5.69 2.71
N LYS A 156 6.80 5.62 3.80
CA LYS A 156 6.84 4.50 4.73
C LYS A 156 6.53 3.16 4.06
N LEU A 157 5.70 3.13 3.02
CA LEU A 157 5.44 1.92 2.25
C LEU A 157 6.72 1.41 1.58
N PHE A 158 7.50 2.30 0.96
CA PHE A 158 8.78 1.99 0.32
C PHE A 158 9.85 1.57 1.32
N HIS A 159 9.81 2.14 2.53
CA HIS A 159 10.70 1.69 3.60
C HIS A 159 10.37 0.27 4.07
N LEU A 160 9.12 -0.16 3.98
CA LEU A 160 8.66 -1.48 4.45
C LEU A 160 8.82 -2.57 3.39
N ALA A 161 8.54 -2.29 2.13
CA ALA A 161 8.69 -3.23 1.03
C ALA A 161 10.17 -3.31 0.62
N LYS A 162 10.81 -4.45 0.85
CA LYS A 162 12.26 -4.61 0.61
C LYS A 162 12.57 -5.43 -0.64
N GLN A 163 11.57 -6.04 -1.28
CA GLN A 163 11.79 -6.88 -2.45
C GLN A 163 11.69 -6.05 -3.74
N VAL A 164 10.56 -5.42 -4.00
CA VAL A 164 10.31 -4.74 -5.26
C VAL A 164 9.77 -3.33 -5.05
N HIS A 165 10.36 -2.36 -5.72
CA HIS A 165 9.83 -1.01 -5.88
C HIS A 165 9.42 -0.75 -7.32
N VAL A 166 8.26 -0.12 -7.52
CA VAL A 166 7.78 0.33 -8.84
C VAL A 166 7.44 1.82 -8.74
N VAL A 167 8.15 2.63 -9.50
CA VAL A 167 8.09 4.10 -9.40
C VAL A 167 7.72 4.72 -10.75
N ASN A 168 6.77 5.64 -10.73
CA ASN A 168 6.49 6.48 -11.90
C ASN A 168 7.63 7.49 -12.09
N GLY A 169 8.44 7.30 -13.14
CA GLY A 169 9.57 8.17 -13.46
C GLY A 169 9.19 9.54 -14.03
N ASP A 170 7.96 9.67 -14.53
CA ASP A 170 7.45 10.95 -15.04
C ASP A 170 6.95 11.88 -13.91
N ASP A 171 6.87 11.39 -12.68
CA ASP A 171 6.48 12.18 -11.51
C ASP A 171 7.67 13.01 -11.00
N GLU A 172 7.48 14.32 -10.81
CA GLU A 172 8.52 15.23 -10.31
C GLU A 172 9.08 14.83 -8.93
N HIS A 173 8.31 14.07 -8.17
CA HIS A 173 8.67 13.57 -6.84
C HIS A 173 9.28 12.16 -6.86
N ALA A 174 9.45 11.52 -8.04
CA ALA A 174 9.99 10.17 -8.19
C ALA A 174 11.30 9.96 -7.39
N LYS A 175 12.22 10.94 -7.43
CA LYS A 175 13.49 10.92 -6.70
C LYS A 175 13.35 10.63 -5.20
N HIS A 176 12.26 11.06 -4.59
CA HIS A 176 12.00 10.86 -3.18
C HIS A 176 11.60 9.43 -2.82
N PHE A 177 11.20 8.61 -3.79
CA PHE A 177 10.87 7.20 -3.62
C PHE A 177 12.05 6.32 -4.05
N LEU A 178 12.80 6.74 -5.06
CA LEU A 178 14.00 6.05 -5.55
C LEU A 178 15.18 6.05 -4.56
N GLN A 179 15.15 6.90 -3.55
CA GLN A 179 16.17 6.89 -2.48
C GLN A 179 16.09 5.66 -1.56
N PHE A 180 14.95 4.93 -1.57
CA PHE A 180 14.80 3.72 -0.77
C PHE A 180 15.32 2.52 -1.55
N SER A 181 16.12 1.68 -0.89
CA SER A 181 16.65 0.47 -1.49
C SER A 181 15.66 -0.69 -1.40
N ALA A 182 15.53 -1.43 -2.50
CA ALA A 182 14.89 -2.72 -2.59
C ALA A 182 15.81 -3.69 -3.34
N GLN A 183 15.46 -4.98 -3.40
CA GLN A 183 16.22 -5.94 -4.20
C GLN A 183 16.11 -5.59 -5.70
N GLU A 184 14.91 -5.19 -6.12
CA GLU A 184 14.64 -4.76 -7.49
C GLU A 184 13.89 -3.43 -7.48
N THR A 185 14.24 -2.54 -8.41
CA THR A 185 13.52 -1.27 -8.61
C THR A 185 13.22 -1.08 -10.09
N TYR A 186 11.94 -0.95 -10.40
CA TYR A 186 11.43 -0.70 -11.73
C TYR A 186 10.93 0.75 -11.83
N VAL A 187 11.32 1.43 -12.89
CA VAL A 187 10.84 2.78 -13.21
C VAL A 187 10.03 2.70 -14.49
N TYR A 188 8.81 3.20 -14.46
CA TYR A 188 7.97 3.31 -15.64
C TYR A 188 7.65 4.77 -15.95
N GLY A 189 7.35 5.07 -17.21
CA GLY A 189 6.98 6.41 -17.69
C GLY A 189 6.80 6.42 -19.19
N LEU A 190 6.23 7.50 -19.72
CA LEU A 190 6.06 7.74 -21.15
C LEU A 190 7.22 8.54 -21.72
N GLN A 191 7.89 9.36 -20.90
CA GLN A 191 9.08 10.11 -21.26
C GLN A 191 10.32 9.30 -20.87
N LYS A 192 11.44 9.46 -21.62
CA LYS A 192 12.73 8.94 -21.15
C LYS A 192 12.97 9.51 -19.76
N ALA A 193 13.10 8.62 -18.77
CA ALA A 193 13.40 9.05 -17.41
C ALA A 193 14.52 10.10 -17.44
N PRO A 194 14.36 11.26 -16.79
CA PRO A 194 15.45 12.19 -16.63
C PRO A 194 16.61 11.39 -16.07
N SER A 195 17.84 11.69 -16.49
CA SER A 195 19.08 11.00 -16.12
C SER A 195 19.12 10.75 -14.60
N LEU A 196 18.48 9.68 -14.19
CA LEU A 196 18.56 9.19 -12.82
C LEU A 196 19.96 8.59 -12.66
N PRO A 197 20.66 8.83 -11.55
CA PRO A 197 21.98 8.25 -11.35
C PRO A 197 21.85 6.73 -11.47
N ASP A 198 22.45 6.21 -12.52
CA ASP A 198 22.71 4.79 -12.85
C ASP A 198 21.82 3.74 -12.18
N ILE A 199 20.55 3.66 -12.63
CA ILE A 199 19.62 2.58 -12.23
C ILE A 199 20.01 1.24 -12.89
N THR A 200 20.90 1.27 -13.88
CA THR A 200 21.41 0.08 -14.59
C THR A 200 22.14 -0.92 -13.68
N LYS A 201 22.47 -0.55 -12.46
CA LYS A 201 23.06 -1.48 -11.47
C LYS A 201 22.08 -2.49 -10.86
N TYR A 202 20.78 -2.36 -11.10
CA TYR A 202 19.74 -3.20 -10.47
C TYR A 202 19.06 -4.19 -11.42
N THR A 203 19.41 -4.21 -12.70
CA THR A 203 18.85 -5.14 -13.70
C THR A 203 19.76 -6.30 -14.08
N SER A 204 20.82 -6.55 -13.34
CA SER A 204 21.76 -7.64 -13.63
C SER A 204 21.41 -8.89 -12.85
N SER A 205 20.41 -9.66 -13.29
CA SER A 205 20.38 -11.13 -13.17
C SER A 205 19.12 -11.72 -13.82
N LEU A 206 18.99 -11.56 -15.12
CA LEU A 206 18.18 -12.46 -15.94
C LEU A 206 19.09 -12.87 -17.12
N SER A 207 19.95 -13.81 -16.84
CA SER A 207 20.59 -14.67 -17.82
C SER A 207 20.51 -16.10 -17.32
#